data_0fa6591d8f79b98d3dadb897915cf318
#
_entry.id   0fa6591d8f79b98d3dadb897915cf318
#
_cell.length_a   1.000
_cell.length_b   1.000
_cell.length_c   1.000
_cell.angle_alpha   90.00
_cell.angle_beta   90.00
_cell.angle_gamma   90.00
#
_symmetry.space_group_name_H-M   'P 1'
#
loop_
_entity.id
_entity.type
_entity.pdbx_description
1 polymer ?
#
loop_
_entity_poly.entity_id
_entity_poly.type
_entity_poly.pdbx_seq_one_letter_code
_entity_poly.pdbx_strand_id
1 'polypeptide(L)'
;MVAGFTLISCSTENDEYKKDSPPTEKTSEPTGALLENFSIDQLPAKTIYALGESIDLTGLKVTGEYDDGKQRPVSVAPEQISGFSSSIPVDKQEVTITIEGKQRSFTIQVSPVRVENGVLTEVLKGYDEITLPNSVKSIPKNAFNGSKINKVILNEGLKSIGNMAFFNSTIQEVIFPSTLEQLEEDIFYYCYNLKKVDLSQTKITKLPASTFVYAGIEEVLLPDMLTEIGAQAFLNTSRLKLIEVPERVKTIGLEAFRESGIVTVKLPNGIVNIASRAFYYCPELTEVTTYGPTSNDDPYATIQAYCFEGCPKLTHFEIPQSIRILGQGLLGGNRKVTQLTIPEHVTQINFSAFNNTGIKEVKVEGGTPPQVFEKVWYGFPDDITVIRVPAESIEKYKTAPGWQEYTNKIQAS
;
A
#
# COMPACT_ATOMS: atom_id res chain seq x y z
N MET A 1 42.17 -25.50 41.49
CA MET A 1 43.28 -26.16 40.80
C MET A 1 43.57 -25.28 39.61
N VAL A 2 44.36 -24.22 39.64
CA VAL A 2 45.81 -24.10 39.65
C VAL A 2 46.47 -24.95 38.56
N ALA A 3 46.99 -24.32 37.56
CA ALA A 3 48.25 -24.43 36.85
C ALA A 3 48.09 -23.72 35.50
N GLY A 4 48.81 -22.74 35.04
CA GLY A 4 50.14 -22.29 35.35
C GLY A 4 51.11 -22.61 34.23
N PHE A 5 51.75 -21.54 33.71
CA PHE A 5 53.03 -21.51 32.98
C PHE A 5 53.02 -21.90 31.47
N THR A 6 53.73 -21.32 30.53
CA THR A 6 55.03 -20.58 30.58
C THR A 6 55.26 -19.86 29.25
N LEU A 7 55.86 -18.70 29.31
CA LEU A 7 56.53 -17.97 28.24
C LEU A 7 57.73 -18.75 27.70
N ILE A 8 57.89 -18.80 26.36
CA ILE A 8 59.23 -18.94 25.76
C ILE A 8 59.39 -17.88 24.67
N SER A 9 60.37 -16.97 24.94
CA SER A 9 60.97 -16.04 23.99
C SER A 9 61.95 -16.79 23.09
N CYS A 10 61.92 -16.48 21.79
CA CYS A 10 63.11 -16.60 20.97
C CYS A 10 63.08 -15.57 19.85
N SER A 11 64.07 -14.71 19.88
CA SER A 11 64.44 -13.76 18.86
C SER A 11 65.11 -14.47 17.69
N THR A 12 64.86 -14.04 16.43
CA THR A 12 65.92 -13.78 15.41
C THR A 12 65.24 -13.12 14.18
N GLU A 13 65.70 -11.93 13.90
CA GLU A 13 66.23 -11.33 12.66
C GLU A 13 65.44 -11.44 11.35
N ASN A 14 65.11 -10.20 10.88
CA ASN A 14 65.18 -9.65 9.54
C ASN A 14 64.61 -10.40 8.35
N ASP A 15 63.49 -9.82 7.80
CA ASP A 15 63.56 -9.42 6.39
C ASP A 15 62.53 -8.31 6.12
N GLU A 16 63.04 -7.20 5.59
CA GLU A 16 62.31 -6.04 5.12
C GLU A 16 61.47 -6.43 3.89
N TYR A 17 60.11 -6.46 4.04
CA TYR A 17 59.22 -6.28 2.88
C TYR A 17 58.58 -4.91 2.98
N LYS A 18 59.11 -3.94 2.24
CA LYS A 18 58.46 -2.68 1.92
C LYS A 18 57.16 -2.97 1.21
N LYS A 19 56.03 -2.82 1.90
CA LYS A 19 54.75 -2.67 1.31
C LYS A 19 54.57 -1.20 0.93
N ASP A 20 54.61 -0.92 -0.36
CA ASP A 20 54.25 0.39 -0.92
C ASP A 20 52.84 0.73 -0.49
N SER A 21 52.69 1.68 0.42
CA SER A 21 51.48 2.40 0.71
C SER A 21 51.11 3.23 -0.51
N PRO A 22 49.86 3.27 -0.96
CA PRO A 22 49.45 4.18 -2.00
C PRO A 22 49.77 5.63 -1.59
N PRO A 23 50.14 6.48 -2.55
CA PRO A 23 50.52 7.85 -2.24
C PRO A 23 49.33 8.54 -1.56
N THR A 24 49.50 8.92 -0.30
CA THR A 24 48.67 9.93 0.34
C THR A 24 48.73 11.17 -0.54
N GLU A 25 47.58 11.49 -1.21
CA GLU A 25 47.42 12.81 -1.79
C GLU A 25 47.77 13.84 -0.73
N LYS A 26 48.91 14.46 -0.88
CA LYS A 26 49.24 15.67 -0.14
C LYS A 26 48.22 16.71 -0.57
N THR A 27 47.22 16.97 0.31
CA THR A 27 46.50 18.22 0.28
C THR A 27 47.51 19.33 0.25
N SER A 28 47.69 19.96 -0.90
CA SER A 28 48.57 21.15 -1.05
C SER A 28 48.04 22.21 -0.11
N GLU A 29 48.93 22.68 0.80
CA GLU A 29 48.68 23.88 1.61
C GLU A 29 48.29 25.05 0.71
N PRO A 30 47.47 26.00 1.23
CA PRO A 30 46.92 27.06 0.42
C PRO A 30 48.07 27.91 -0.17
N THR A 31 48.14 27.90 -1.48
CA THR A 31 48.81 28.98 -2.19
C THR A 31 48.11 30.26 -1.77
N GLY A 32 48.85 31.31 -1.45
CA GLY A 32 48.33 32.60 -0.95
C GLY A 32 47.38 33.35 -1.89
N ALA A 33 46.64 32.63 -2.74
CA ALA A 33 45.60 33.16 -3.61
C ALA A 33 44.39 33.58 -2.79
N LEU A 34 43.86 34.78 -3.05
CA LEU A 34 42.71 35.34 -2.34
C LEU A 34 41.39 34.90 -2.97
N LEU A 35 40.40 34.56 -2.16
CA LEU A 35 39.05 34.24 -2.62
C LEU A 35 38.39 35.52 -3.17
N GLU A 36 38.05 35.51 -4.46
CA GLU A 36 37.32 36.62 -5.09
C GLU A 36 35.80 36.44 -4.97
N ASN A 37 35.35 35.19 -5.13
CA ASN A 37 33.94 34.84 -5.10
C ASN A 37 33.75 33.37 -4.76
N PHE A 38 32.50 32.93 -4.52
CA PHE A 38 32.16 31.50 -4.44
C PHE A 38 30.74 31.22 -4.90
N SER A 39 30.48 30.00 -5.33
CA SER A 39 29.14 29.48 -5.69
C SER A 39 28.73 28.35 -4.75
N ILE A 40 27.43 28.17 -4.56
CA ILE A 40 26.83 26.96 -3.98
C ILE A 40 26.44 26.07 -5.14
N ASP A 41 27.18 24.99 -5.39
CA ASP A 41 26.95 24.10 -6.53
C ASP A 41 25.92 23.02 -6.21
N GLN A 42 25.84 22.65 -4.92
CA GLN A 42 24.85 21.69 -4.42
C GLN A 42 24.41 22.10 -3.02
N LEU A 43 23.10 22.14 -2.80
CA LEU A 43 22.52 22.39 -1.48
C LEU A 43 22.77 21.20 -0.53
N PRO A 44 22.70 21.42 0.80
CA PRO A 44 22.69 20.33 1.76
C PRO A 44 21.58 19.31 1.44
N ALA A 45 21.83 18.04 1.72
CA ALA A 45 20.85 16.99 1.56
C ALA A 45 19.60 17.19 2.45
N LYS A 46 19.78 17.94 3.55
CA LYS A 46 18.70 18.30 4.48
C LYS A 46 18.37 19.79 4.35
N THR A 47 17.16 20.08 3.86
CA THR A 47 16.62 21.44 3.75
C THR A 47 15.33 21.63 4.53
N ILE A 48 14.78 20.55 5.13
CA ILE A 48 13.59 20.57 5.99
C ILE A 48 14.01 20.03 7.37
N TYR A 49 13.75 20.80 8.40
CA TYR A 49 14.15 20.51 9.77
C TYR A 49 12.92 20.34 10.68
N ALA A 50 13.02 19.49 11.69
CA ALA A 50 12.13 19.48 12.83
C ALA A 50 12.51 20.56 13.84
N LEU A 51 11.59 20.88 14.74
CA LEU A 51 11.86 21.79 15.85
C LEU A 51 12.98 21.27 16.75
N GLY A 52 13.96 22.12 17.01
CA GLY A 52 15.11 21.83 17.89
C GLY A 52 16.24 21.08 17.19
N GLU A 53 16.15 20.75 15.91
CA GLU A 53 17.25 20.12 15.18
C GLU A 53 18.37 21.13 14.86
N SER A 54 19.61 20.64 14.85
CA SER A 54 20.79 21.43 14.44
C SER A 54 20.92 21.43 12.92
N ILE A 55 21.61 22.46 12.39
CA ILE A 55 21.93 22.50 10.95
C ILE A 55 22.79 21.30 10.55
N ASP A 56 22.49 20.73 9.40
CA ASP A 56 23.25 19.64 8.78
C ASP A 56 23.68 20.07 7.38
N LEU A 57 24.98 20.21 7.18
CA LEU A 57 25.60 20.65 5.93
C LEU A 57 26.02 19.47 5.04
N THR A 58 25.71 18.22 5.43
CA THR A 58 26.04 17.02 4.65
C THR A 58 25.51 17.16 3.22
N GLY A 59 26.39 16.96 2.24
CA GLY A 59 26.06 17.06 0.81
C GLY A 59 26.18 18.48 0.24
N LEU A 60 26.40 19.52 1.06
CA LEU A 60 26.70 20.87 0.58
C LEU A 60 28.01 20.85 -0.23
N LYS A 61 27.97 21.43 -1.43
CA LYS A 61 29.17 21.65 -2.24
C LYS A 61 29.29 23.13 -2.58
N VAL A 62 30.47 23.66 -2.35
CA VAL A 62 30.82 25.05 -2.58
C VAL A 62 32.11 25.11 -3.38
N THR A 63 32.16 25.93 -4.41
CA THR A 63 33.37 26.19 -5.22
C THR A 63 33.74 27.67 -5.11
N GLY A 64 35.00 27.91 -4.69
CA GLY A 64 35.61 29.22 -4.65
C GLY A 64 36.31 29.58 -5.95
N GLU A 65 36.20 30.85 -6.34
CA GLU A 65 36.92 31.48 -7.44
C GLU A 65 38.01 32.38 -6.81
N TYR A 66 39.23 32.20 -7.28
CA TYR A 66 40.44 32.84 -6.68
C TYR A 66 41.09 33.81 -7.66
N ASP A 67 41.84 34.78 -7.16
CA ASP A 67 42.55 35.81 -7.93
C ASP A 67 43.60 35.26 -8.88
N ASP A 68 43.99 33.97 -8.75
CA ASP A 68 44.82 33.26 -9.71
C ASP A 68 44.05 32.62 -10.88
N GLY A 69 42.73 32.93 -10.98
CA GLY A 69 41.86 32.42 -12.05
C GLY A 69 41.46 30.96 -11.89
N LYS A 70 41.76 30.30 -10.78
CA LYS A 70 41.43 28.90 -10.52
C LYS A 70 40.21 28.76 -9.63
N GLN A 71 39.44 27.70 -9.90
CA GLN A 71 38.35 27.28 -9.05
C GLN A 71 38.78 26.11 -8.16
N ARG A 72 38.36 26.13 -6.90
CA ARG A 72 38.71 25.10 -5.91
C ARG A 72 37.48 24.80 -5.02
N PRO A 73 37.28 23.53 -4.60
CA PRO A 73 36.26 23.20 -3.61
C PRO A 73 36.62 23.89 -2.26
N VAL A 74 35.57 24.40 -1.62
CA VAL A 74 35.69 25.06 -0.28
C VAL A 74 34.84 24.29 0.71
N SER A 75 35.44 23.91 1.85
CA SER A 75 34.72 23.33 2.97
C SER A 75 34.08 24.44 3.79
N VAL A 76 32.81 24.27 4.15
CA VAL A 76 32.05 25.21 4.97
C VAL A 76 31.91 24.65 6.38
N ALA A 77 32.41 25.41 7.38
CA ALA A 77 32.27 25.08 8.80
C ALA A 77 30.98 25.70 9.39
N PRO A 78 30.38 25.11 10.44
CA PRO A 78 29.18 25.63 11.07
C PRO A 78 29.26 27.09 11.51
N GLU A 79 30.45 27.56 11.89
CA GLU A 79 30.69 28.93 12.34
C GLU A 79 30.57 29.96 11.21
N GLN A 80 30.63 29.53 9.98
CA GLN A 80 30.47 30.36 8.78
C GLN A 80 29.00 30.51 8.38
N ILE A 81 28.09 29.88 9.13
CA ILE A 81 26.63 29.88 8.88
C ILE A 81 25.96 30.89 9.82
N SER A 82 25.06 31.67 9.25
CA SER A 82 24.19 32.58 10.01
C SER A 82 22.72 32.47 9.49
N GLY A 83 21.79 32.99 10.31
CA GLY A 83 20.37 32.99 9.96
C GLY A 83 19.62 31.66 10.19
N PHE A 84 20.31 30.58 10.60
CA PHE A 84 19.64 29.29 10.92
C PHE A 84 19.03 29.32 12.32
N SER A 85 17.76 28.94 12.43
CA SER A 85 17.07 28.64 13.68
C SER A 85 15.96 27.60 13.43
N SER A 86 15.90 26.59 14.25
CA SER A 86 14.82 25.58 14.27
C SER A 86 13.91 25.71 15.49
N SER A 87 13.91 26.84 16.17
CA SER A 87 13.13 27.07 17.41
C SER A 87 11.64 27.27 17.15
N ILE A 88 11.29 27.81 15.99
CA ILE A 88 9.89 28.05 15.57
C ILE A 88 9.66 27.55 14.14
N PRO A 89 8.46 27.08 13.80
CA PRO A 89 8.14 26.67 12.44
C PRO A 89 8.17 27.86 11.47
N VAL A 90 8.69 27.61 10.27
CA VAL A 90 8.72 28.61 9.20
C VAL A 90 8.85 27.91 7.85
N ASP A 91 8.06 28.36 6.84
CA ASP A 91 8.06 27.77 5.50
C ASP A 91 9.33 28.10 4.71
N LYS A 92 9.89 29.29 4.93
CA LYS A 92 11.10 29.74 4.25
C LYS A 92 11.97 30.55 5.22
N GLN A 93 13.15 30.03 5.51
CA GLN A 93 14.18 30.72 6.29
C GLN A 93 15.43 30.82 5.43
N GLU A 94 15.98 32.02 5.31
CA GLU A 94 17.24 32.25 4.63
C GLU A 94 18.40 31.93 5.55
N VAL A 95 19.31 31.08 5.06
CA VAL A 95 20.55 30.69 5.72
C VAL A 95 21.71 31.19 4.88
N THR A 96 22.60 31.95 5.52
CA THR A 96 23.72 32.62 4.83
C THR A 96 25.05 31.96 5.20
N ILE A 97 25.82 31.63 4.16
CA ILE A 97 27.23 31.20 4.27
C ILE A 97 28.10 32.42 4.09
N THR A 98 29.06 32.61 4.99
CA THR A 98 30.08 33.70 4.92
C THR A 98 31.46 33.11 4.87
N ILE A 99 32.20 33.30 3.77
CA ILE A 99 33.59 32.84 3.56
C ILE A 99 34.42 34.06 3.17
N GLU A 100 35.44 34.42 3.98
CA GLU A 100 36.32 35.57 3.76
C GLU A 100 35.55 36.86 3.39
N GLY A 101 34.43 37.13 4.11
CA GLY A 101 33.59 38.30 3.92
C GLY A 101 32.63 38.25 2.71
N LYS A 102 32.73 37.25 1.87
CA LYS A 102 31.76 37.00 0.77
C LYS A 102 30.56 36.23 1.31
N GLN A 103 29.38 36.45 0.75
CA GLN A 103 28.13 35.84 1.22
C GLN A 103 27.35 35.18 0.09
N ARG A 104 26.75 34.02 0.38
CA ARG A 104 25.74 33.32 -0.42
C ARG A 104 24.70 32.74 0.50
N SER A 105 23.47 32.72 0.04
CA SER A 105 22.35 32.21 0.86
C SER A 105 21.62 31.09 0.15
N PHE A 106 20.96 30.26 0.94
CA PHE A 106 19.99 29.25 0.52
C PHE A 106 18.81 29.24 1.49
N THR A 107 17.69 28.64 1.09
CA THR A 107 16.49 28.59 1.93
C THR A 107 16.28 27.20 2.50
N ILE A 108 15.79 27.16 3.74
CA ILE A 108 15.32 25.96 4.44
C ILE A 108 13.90 26.14 4.92
N GLN A 109 13.28 25.05 5.35
CA GLN A 109 11.98 25.02 6.04
C GLN A 109 12.16 24.45 7.45
N VAL A 110 11.41 24.96 8.42
CA VAL A 110 11.25 24.35 9.74
C VAL A 110 9.81 23.86 9.89
N SER A 111 9.64 22.56 9.89
CA SER A 111 8.34 21.90 9.99
C SER A 111 7.78 22.00 11.42
N PRO A 112 6.44 22.12 11.60
CA PRO A 112 5.81 22.22 12.92
C PRO A 112 5.74 20.86 13.65
N VAL A 113 6.86 20.13 13.68
CA VAL A 113 6.94 18.79 14.30
C VAL A 113 8.19 18.66 15.17
N ARG A 114 8.13 17.76 16.16
CA ARG A 114 9.30 17.28 16.90
C ARG A 114 9.57 15.83 16.55
N VAL A 115 10.85 15.49 16.52
CA VAL A 115 11.34 14.15 16.18
C VAL A 115 12.38 13.72 17.19
N GLU A 116 12.23 12.53 17.75
CA GLU A 116 13.21 11.92 18.65
C GLU A 116 13.55 10.51 18.16
N ASN A 117 14.83 10.22 17.95
CA ASN A 117 15.31 8.93 17.47
C ASN A 117 14.60 8.43 16.20
N GLY A 118 14.24 9.34 15.29
CA GLY A 118 13.54 9.02 14.07
C GLY A 118 12.01 8.84 14.23
N VAL A 119 11.46 8.98 15.42
CA VAL A 119 10.02 8.88 15.68
C VAL A 119 9.43 10.29 15.79
N LEU A 120 8.31 10.51 15.10
CA LEU A 120 7.52 11.73 15.24
C LEU A 120 6.91 11.76 16.65
N THR A 121 7.28 12.74 17.49
CA THR A 121 6.82 12.82 18.89
C THR A 121 5.75 13.87 19.12
N GLU A 122 5.73 14.93 18.31
CA GLU A 122 4.76 16.00 18.42
C GLU A 122 4.43 16.59 17.05
N VAL A 123 3.17 16.96 16.88
CA VAL A 123 2.67 17.75 15.75
C VAL A 123 1.97 18.99 16.29
N LEU A 124 2.48 20.17 15.98
CA LEU A 124 1.87 21.41 16.43
C LEU A 124 0.55 21.68 15.71
N LYS A 125 -0.39 22.29 16.43
CA LYS A 125 -1.71 22.67 15.90
C LYS A 125 -1.65 24.01 15.17
N GLY A 126 -2.62 24.23 14.25
CA GLY A 126 -2.81 25.51 13.57
C GLY A 126 -2.12 25.59 12.20
N TYR A 127 -1.68 24.49 11.66
CA TYR A 127 -1.07 24.37 10.33
C TYR A 127 -2.01 23.59 9.40
N ASP A 128 -2.22 24.07 8.18
CA ASP A 128 -3.05 23.44 7.17
C ASP A 128 -2.27 22.39 6.36
N GLU A 129 -0.98 22.60 6.18
CA GLU A 129 -0.06 21.72 5.45
C GLU A 129 1.18 21.45 6.29
N ILE A 130 1.66 20.20 6.27
CA ILE A 130 2.89 19.78 6.93
C ILE A 130 3.73 18.96 5.95
N THR A 131 5.00 19.35 5.81
CA THR A 131 6.03 18.53 5.16
C THR A 131 6.92 17.93 6.24
N LEU A 132 7.02 16.60 6.31
CA LEU A 132 7.84 15.92 7.29
C LEU A 132 9.34 16.00 6.90
N PRO A 133 10.23 16.29 7.85
CA PRO A 133 11.68 16.27 7.62
C PRO A 133 12.21 14.85 7.46
N ASN A 134 13.35 14.69 6.77
CA ASN A 134 13.97 13.38 6.48
C ASN A 134 14.45 12.62 7.74
N SER A 135 14.48 13.28 8.89
CA SER A 135 14.73 12.66 10.18
C SER A 135 13.60 11.72 10.63
N VAL A 136 12.35 11.91 10.14
CA VAL A 136 11.23 11.03 10.50
C VAL A 136 11.37 9.69 9.80
N LYS A 137 11.41 8.61 10.58
CA LYS A 137 11.46 7.20 10.10
C LYS A 137 10.18 6.45 10.41
N SER A 138 9.43 6.88 11.43
CA SER A 138 8.14 6.31 11.79
C SER A 138 7.18 7.37 12.31
N ILE A 139 5.90 7.20 11.97
CA ILE A 139 4.78 7.96 12.52
C ILE A 139 4.10 7.05 13.56
N PRO A 140 4.03 7.45 14.83
CA PRO A 140 3.44 6.63 15.87
C PRO A 140 1.91 6.61 15.82
N LYS A 141 1.33 5.74 16.62
CA LYS A 141 -0.12 5.67 16.85
C LYS A 141 -0.69 7.05 17.20
N ASN A 142 -1.83 7.40 16.58
CA ASN A 142 -2.60 8.64 16.84
C ASN A 142 -1.87 9.97 16.51
N ALA A 143 -0.77 9.98 15.78
CA ALA A 143 0.03 11.20 15.56
C ALA A 143 -0.76 12.39 15.01
N PHE A 144 -1.69 12.17 14.09
CA PHE A 144 -2.58 13.16 13.49
C PHE A 144 -4.06 12.92 13.81
N ASN A 145 -4.36 12.13 14.86
CA ASN A 145 -5.73 11.81 15.24
C ASN A 145 -6.53 13.07 15.57
N GLY A 146 -7.70 13.22 14.93
CA GLY A 146 -8.57 14.39 15.08
C GLY A 146 -7.97 15.72 14.64
N SER A 147 -6.85 15.71 13.92
CA SER A 147 -6.18 16.92 13.43
C SER A 147 -7.03 17.63 12.38
N LYS A 148 -6.83 18.96 12.28
CA LYS A 148 -7.46 19.81 11.26
C LYS A 148 -6.53 20.12 10.08
N ILE A 149 -5.50 19.30 9.88
CA ILE A 149 -4.55 19.42 8.79
C ILE A 149 -5.20 18.96 7.50
N ASN A 150 -5.04 19.72 6.43
CA ASN A 150 -5.59 19.41 5.11
C ASN A 150 -4.63 18.56 4.27
N LYS A 151 -3.31 18.76 4.43
CA LYS A 151 -2.30 18.07 3.63
C LYS A 151 -1.07 17.68 4.45
N VAL A 152 -0.58 16.46 4.21
CA VAL A 152 0.68 15.96 4.77
C VAL A 152 1.55 15.40 3.66
N ILE A 153 2.77 15.92 3.53
CA ILE A 153 3.81 15.41 2.64
C ILE A 153 4.76 14.57 3.49
N LEU A 154 4.70 13.27 3.29
CA LEU A 154 5.56 12.31 3.99
C LEU A 154 6.93 12.26 3.31
N ASN A 155 7.98 12.24 4.10
CA ASN A 155 9.36 12.27 3.61
C ASN A 155 9.86 10.93 3.08
N GLU A 156 10.78 10.98 2.12
CA GLU A 156 11.56 9.80 1.76
C GLU A 156 12.41 9.35 2.95
N GLY A 157 12.40 8.02 3.17
CA GLY A 157 13.01 7.39 4.34
C GLY A 157 12.04 7.05 5.47
N LEU A 158 10.77 7.51 5.41
CA LEU A 158 9.70 7.01 6.28
C LEU A 158 9.43 5.54 5.98
N LYS A 159 9.34 4.70 7.02
CA LYS A 159 9.17 3.24 6.90
C LYS A 159 7.81 2.75 7.37
N SER A 160 7.22 3.38 8.37
CA SER A 160 6.00 2.90 8.99
C SER A 160 5.06 4.02 9.43
N ILE A 161 3.76 3.73 9.36
CA ILE A 161 2.69 4.59 9.88
C ILE A 161 1.86 3.75 10.85
N GLY A 162 1.79 4.22 12.10
CA GLY A 162 1.14 3.53 13.21
C GLY A 162 -0.38 3.58 13.18
N ASN A 163 -0.99 2.76 14.03
CA ASN A 163 -2.44 2.60 14.16
C ASN A 163 -3.13 3.96 14.44
N MET A 164 -4.26 4.18 13.77
CA MET A 164 -5.07 5.41 13.93
C MET A 164 -4.30 6.72 13.65
N ALA A 165 -3.21 6.68 12.88
CA ALA A 165 -2.35 7.85 12.71
C ALA A 165 -3.11 9.09 12.22
N PHE A 166 -4.06 8.94 11.32
CA PHE A 166 -4.92 10.01 10.79
C PHE A 166 -6.40 9.85 11.14
N PHE A 167 -6.73 9.00 12.13
CA PHE A 167 -8.10 8.73 12.55
C PHE A 167 -8.91 10.02 12.76
N ASN A 168 -10.10 10.11 12.12
CA ASN A 168 -11.03 11.23 12.27
C ASN A 168 -10.40 12.63 12.03
N SER A 169 -9.40 12.70 11.14
CA SER A 169 -8.77 13.95 10.72
C SER A 169 -9.52 14.59 9.54
N THR A 170 -9.31 15.90 9.34
CA THR A 170 -9.86 16.61 8.17
C THR A 170 -8.99 16.48 6.93
N ILE A 171 -8.00 15.59 6.95
CA ILE A 171 -7.03 15.38 5.88
C ILE A 171 -7.72 15.22 4.51
N GLN A 172 -7.20 15.92 3.50
CA GLN A 172 -7.69 15.86 2.12
C GLN A 172 -6.67 15.18 1.20
N GLU A 173 -5.37 15.32 1.50
CA GLU A 173 -4.29 14.79 0.71
C GLU A 173 -3.14 14.28 1.59
N VAL A 174 -2.64 13.08 1.26
CA VAL A 174 -1.40 12.53 1.81
C VAL A 174 -0.52 12.12 0.66
N ILE A 175 0.72 12.61 0.62
CA ILE A 175 1.73 12.22 -0.36
C ILE A 175 2.64 11.18 0.30
N PHE A 176 2.63 9.96 -0.24
CA PHE A 176 3.36 8.82 0.31
C PHE A 176 4.73 8.65 -0.34
N PRO A 177 5.78 8.34 0.44
CA PRO A 177 7.11 8.07 -0.10
C PRO A 177 7.25 6.64 -0.62
N SER A 178 8.17 6.46 -1.56
CA SER A 178 8.51 5.13 -2.10
C SER A 178 9.16 4.19 -1.08
N THR A 179 9.60 4.72 0.04
CA THR A 179 10.27 3.99 1.11
C THR A 179 9.32 3.37 2.13
N LEU A 180 8.02 3.67 2.06
CA LEU A 180 7.02 3.17 3.01
C LEU A 180 6.82 1.66 2.85
N GLU A 181 6.98 0.92 3.95
CA GLU A 181 6.93 -0.56 4.00
C GLU A 181 5.77 -1.09 4.83
N GLN A 182 5.33 -0.32 5.84
CA GLN A 182 4.34 -0.79 6.82
C GLN A 182 3.28 0.26 7.10
N LEU A 183 2.04 -0.20 7.07
CA LEU A 183 0.87 0.51 7.58
C LEU A 183 0.26 -0.33 8.71
N GLU A 184 -0.21 0.31 9.76
CA GLU A 184 -1.02 -0.35 10.79
C GLU A 184 -2.52 -0.10 10.56
N GLU A 185 -3.39 -0.67 11.41
CA GLU A 185 -4.84 -0.62 11.25
C GLU A 185 -5.43 0.79 11.49
N ASP A 186 -6.66 1.03 10.99
CA ASP A 186 -7.50 2.21 11.24
C ASP A 186 -6.89 3.56 10.81
N ILE A 187 -5.89 3.57 9.92
CA ILE A 187 -5.10 4.77 9.63
C ILE A 187 -5.96 5.96 9.22
N PHE A 188 -6.88 5.78 8.26
CA PHE A 188 -7.76 6.82 7.71
C PHE A 188 -9.23 6.62 8.07
N TYR A 189 -9.50 5.93 9.17
CA TYR A 189 -10.85 5.71 9.65
C TYR A 189 -11.54 7.06 9.94
N TYR A 190 -12.74 7.29 9.40
CA TYR A 190 -13.49 8.57 9.44
C TYR A 190 -12.81 9.77 8.78
N CYS A 191 -11.87 9.58 7.86
CA CYS A 191 -11.31 10.67 7.07
C CYS A 191 -12.24 11.06 5.90
N TYR A 192 -13.35 11.70 6.19
CA TYR A 192 -14.42 12.01 5.22
C TYR A 192 -13.98 12.94 4.07
N ASN A 193 -12.91 13.71 4.26
CA ASN A 193 -12.41 14.69 3.29
C ASN A 193 -11.29 14.14 2.40
N LEU A 194 -10.71 12.98 2.74
CA LEU A 194 -9.66 12.35 1.96
C LEU A 194 -10.25 11.85 0.64
N LYS A 195 -9.73 12.36 -0.50
CA LYS A 195 -10.31 12.05 -1.81
C LYS A 195 -9.49 11.06 -2.63
N LYS A 196 -8.18 11.22 -2.61
CA LYS A 196 -7.27 10.40 -3.39
C LYS A 196 -6.15 9.86 -2.51
N VAL A 197 -5.84 8.58 -2.72
CA VAL A 197 -4.73 7.89 -2.05
C VAL A 197 -3.93 7.16 -3.11
N ASP A 198 -2.66 7.51 -3.26
CA ASP A 198 -1.73 6.84 -4.16
C ASP A 198 -0.65 6.11 -3.36
N LEU A 199 -0.80 4.79 -3.29
CA LEU A 199 0.15 3.88 -2.65
C LEU A 199 0.99 3.12 -3.68
N SER A 200 0.82 3.38 -4.98
CA SER A 200 1.39 2.59 -6.08
C SER A 200 2.91 2.45 -6.03
N GLN A 201 3.60 3.46 -5.54
CA GLN A 201 5.06 3.47 -5.44
C GLN A 201 5.59 2.96 -4.11
N THR A 202 4.73 2.66 -3.15
CA THR A 202 5.13 2.17 -1.82
C THR A 202 5.55 0.70 -1.87
N LYS A 203 6.20 0.23 -0.80
CA LYS A 203 6.62 -1.17 -0.64
C LYS A 203 5.69 -1.98 0.25
N ILE A 204 4.49 -1.49 0.52
CA ILE A 204 3.54 -2.23 1.34
C ILE A 204 3.08 -3.50 0.60
N THR A 205 3.01 -4.58 1.32
CA THR A 205 2.55 -5.89 0.81
C THR A 205 1.18 -6.28 1.33
N LYS A 206 0.67 -5.55 2.33
CA LYS A 206 -0.65 -5.74 2.92
C LYS A 206 -1.32 -4.40 3.15
N LEU A 207 -2.58 -4.29 2.80
CA LEU A 207 -3.43 -3.20 3.22
C LEU A 207 -4.12 -3.63 4.52
N PRO A 208 -3.86 -2.96 5.65
CA PRO A 208 -4.36 -3.40 6.95
C PRO A 208 -5.88 -3.32 7.08
N ALA A 209 -6.39 -3.93 8.15
CA ALA A 209 -7.81 -3.85 8.49
C ALA A 209 -8.24 -2.40 8.73
N SER A 210 -9.48 -2.09 8.36
CA SER A 210 -10.16 -0.81 8.61
C SER A 210 -9.42 0.44 8.10
N THR A 211 -8.51 0.28 7.14
CA THR A 211 -7.65 1.40 6.65
C THR A 211 -8.47 2.62 6.23
N PHE A 212 -9.59 2.44 5.49
CA PHE A 212 -10.41 3.52 4.92
C PHE A 212 -11.88 3.48 5.35
N VAL A 213 -12.19 2.91 6.51
CA VAL A 213 -13.59 2.83 6.99
C VAL A 213 -14.20 4.22 7.05
N TYR A 214 -15.33 4.42 6.35
CA TYR A 214 -16.01 5.71 6.21
C TYR A 214 -15.16 6.84 5.64
N ALA A 215 -14.04 6.54 4.98
CA ALA A 215 -13.25 7.57 4.31
C ALA A 215 -13.93 8.08 3.03
N GLY A 216 -13.71 9.35 2.72
CA GLY A 216 -14.32 10.02 1.57
C GLY A 216 -13.63 9.74 0.23
N ILE A 217 -12.80 8.68 0.15
CA ILE A 217 -11.98 8.38 -1.03
C ILE A 217 -12.83 8.15 -2.29
N GLU A 218 -12.39 8.78 -3.38
CA GLU A 218 -12.94 8.66 -4.71
C GLU A 218 -12.05 7.80 -5.61
N GLU A 219 -10.73 7.80 -5.32
CA GLU A 219 -9.69 7.08 -6.07
C GLU A 219 -8.65 6.50 -5.10
N VAL A 220 -8.25 5.26 -5.34
CA VAL A 220 -7.12 4.61 -4.67
C VAL A 220 -6.27 3.85 -5.68
N LEU A 221 -4.95 4.07 -5.64
CA LEU A 221 -3.98 3.31 -6.41
C LEU A 221 -3.19 2.41 -5.45
N LEU A 222 -3.30 1.11 -5.66
CA LEU A 222 -2.66 0.09 -4.84
C LEU A 222 -1.32 -0.35 -5.46
N PRO A 223 -0.32 -0.74 -4.66
CA PRO A 223 0.96 -1.21 -5.20
C PRO A 223 0.85 -2.62 -5.79
N ASP A 224 1.59 -2.89 -6.86
CA ASP A 224 1.63 -4.20 -7.53
C ASP A 224 2.10 -5.34 -6.63
N MET A 225 2.84 -5.01 -5.57
CA MET A 225 3.35 -5.99 -4.60
C MET A 225 2.32 -6.41 -3.55
N LEU A 226 1.13 -5.83 -3.55
CA LEU A 226 0.09 -6.12 -2.55
C LEU A 226 -0.37 -7.58 -2.67
N THR A 227 -0.40 -8.29 -1.54
CA THR A 227 -0.83 -9.70 -1.44
C THR A 227 -2.12 -9.88 -0.67
N GLU A 228 -2.52 -8.88 0.12
CA GLU A 228 -3.68 -8.95 1.00
C GLU A 228 -4.38 -7.59 1.13
N ILE A 229 -5.71 -7.60 1.03
CA ILE A 229 -6.59 -6.50 1.43
C ILE A 229 -7.26 -6.93 2.73
N GLY A 230 -7.02 -6.19 3.81
CA GLY A 230 -7.47 -6.52 5.17
C GLY A 230 -8.98 -6.43 5.37
N ALA A 231 -9.44 -6.93 6.51
CA ALA A 231 -10.85 -6.85 6.88
C ALA A 231 -11.34 -5.41 6.95
N GLN A 232 -12.53 -5.13 6.40
CA GLN A 232 -13.17 -3.81 6.43
C GLN A 232 -12.31 -2.67 5.83
N ALA A 233 -11.28 -2.97 5.03
CA ALA A 233 -10.34 -1.97 4.54
C ALA A 233 -11.02 -0.80 3.79
N PHE A 234 -12.12 -1.05 3.09
CA PHE A 234 -12.93 -0.08 2.34
C PHE A 234 -14.41 -0.07 2.77
N LEU A 235 -14.69 -0.46 4.02
CA LEU A 235 -16.06 -0.48 4.53
C LEU A 235 -16.67 0.93 4.44
N ASN A 236 -17.85 1.03 3.83
CA ASN A 236 -18.62 2.28 3.71
C ASN A 236 -17.88 3.42 2.97
N THR A 237 -16.99 3.11 2.04
CA THR A 237 -16.36 4.09 1.14
C THR A 237 -17.32 4.43 -0.01
N SER A 238 -18.38 5.17 0.27
CA SER A 238 -19.51 5.40 -0.65
C SER A 238 -19.14 6.18 -1.93
N ARG A 239 -18.00 6.88 -1.94
CA ARG A 239 -17.52 7.66 -3.09
C ARG A 239 -16.57 6.90 -4.00
N LEU A 240 -15.96 5.82 -3.54
CA LEU A 240 -15.06 4.96 -4.33
C LEU A 240 -15.85 4.29 -5.45
N LYS A 241 -15.48 4.54 -6.72
CA LYS A 241 -16.24 4.02 -7.88
C LYS A 241 -15.56 2.86 -8.58
N LEU A 242 -14.25 2.82 -8.55
CA LEU A 242 -13.45 1.81 -9.22
C LEU A 242 -12.38 1.28 -8.27
N ILE A 243 -12.20 -0.04 -8.29
CA ILE A 243 -11.07 -0.72 -7.68
C ILE A 243 -10.50 -1.75 -8.66
N GLU A 244 -9.21 -1.67 -8.91
CA GLU A 244 -8.46 -2.71 -9.57
C GLU A 244 -7.64 -3.43 -8.50
N VAL A 245 -7.99 -4.68 -8.23
CA VAL A 245 -7.30 -5.48 -7.22
C VAL A 245 -6.02 -6.00 -7.84
N PRO A 246 -4.82 -5.67 -7.32
CA PRO A 246 -3.55 -6.08 -7.91
C PRO A 246 -3.42 -7.60 -8.12
N GLU A 247 -2.71 -8.02 -9.18
CA GLU A 247 -2.61 -9.43 -9.59
C GLU A 247 -2.07 -10.36 -8.51
N ARG A 248 -1.19 -9.85 -7.64
CA ARG A 248 -0.60 -10.62 -6.54
C ARG A 248 -1.51 -10.81 -5.34
N VAL A 249 -2.65 -10.13 -5.28
CA VAL A 249 -3.58 -10.28 -4.16
C VAL A 249 -4.13 -11.70 -4.13
N LYS A 250 -3.94 -12.37 -2.99
CA LYS A 250 -4.44 -13.72 -2.72
C LYS A 250 -5.64 -13.72 -1.79
N THR A 251 -5.78 -12.68 -0.97
CA THR A 251 -6.85 -12.61 0.04
C THR A 251 -7.50 -11.24 0.07
N ILE A 252 -8.84 -11.24 0.05
CA ILE A 252 -9.69 -10.10 0.38
C ILE A 252 -10.40 -10.42 1.68
N GLY A 253 -10.22 -9.58 2.70
CA GLY A 253 -10.67 -9.81 4.07
C GLY A 253 -12.18 -9.67 4.29
N LEU A 254 -12.61 -10.03 5.51
CA LEU A 254 -14.00 -9.93 5.95
C LEU A 254 -14.55 -8.52 5.74
N GLU A 255 -15.71 -8.38 5.08
CA GLU A 255 -16.40 -7.10 4.86
C GLU A 255 -15.53 -6.01 4.19
N ALA A 256 -14.48 -6.39 3.46
CA ALA A 256 -13.47 -5.45 2.96
C ALA A 256 -14.05 -4.28 2.15
N PHE A 257 -15.08 -4.50 1.35
CA PHE A 257 -15.78 -3.49 0.52
C PHE A 257 -17.28 -3.39 0.87
N ARG A 258 -17.69 -3.88 2.03
CA ARG A 258 -19.09 -3.82 2.44
C ARG A 258 -19.63 -2.38 2.37
N GLU A 259 -20.80 -2.22 1.75
CA GLU A 259 -21.48 -0.93 1.61
C GLU A 259 -20.62 0.16 0.91
N SER A 260 -19.62 -0.26 0.10
CA SER A 260 -18.84 0.67 -0.70
C SER A 260 -19.60 1.16 -1.94
N GLY A 261 -19.18 2.30 -2.49
CA GLY A 261 -19.81 2.89 -3.69
C GLY A 261 -19.27 2.37 -5.01
N ILE A 262 -18.50 1.26 -5.00
CA ILE A 262 -17.87 0.70 -6.20
C ILE A 262 -18.90 0.34 -7.27
N VAL A 263 -18.55 0.64 -8.52
CA VAL A 263 -19.39 0.35 -9.70
C VAL A 263 -18.89 -0.91 -10.42
N THR A 264 -17.57 -1.05 -10.52
CA THR A 264 -16.93 -2.21 -11.15
C THR A 264 -15.78 -2.73 -10.29
N VAL A 265 -15.59 -4.04 -10.32
CA VAL A 265 -14.49 -4.74 -9.66
C VAL A 265 -13.78 -5.63 -10.66
N LYS A 266 -12.44 -5.54 -10.71
CA LYS A 266 -11.61 -6.50 -11.46
C LYS A 266 -10.86 -7.37 -10.46
N LEU A 267 -11.11 -8.67 -10.48
CA LEU A 267 -10.49 -9.65 -9.59
C LEU A 267 -9.39 -10.44 -10.32
N PRO A 268 -8.22 -10.67 -9.69
CA PRO A 268 -7.21 -11.54 -10.29
C PRO A 268 -7.68 -13.00 -10.32
N ASN A 269 -7.43 -13.70 -11.43
CA ASN A 269 -7.72 -15.12 -11.56
C ASN A 269 -6.98 -16.02 -10.56
N GLY A 270 -5.90 -15.52 -9.98
CA GLY A 270 -5.09 -16.25 -9.00
C GLY A 270 -5.48 -16.03 -7.53
N ILE A 271 -6.66 -15.43 -7.25
CA ILE A 271 -7.11 -15.17 -5.87
C ILE A 271 -7.45 -16.48 -5.14
N VAL A 272 -7.12 -16.58 -3.85
CA VAL A 272 -7.32 -17.80 -3.04
C VAL A 272 -8.53 -17.68 -2.13
N ASN A 273 -8.74 -16.51 -1.56
CA ASN A 273 -9.81 -16.32 -0.57
C ASN A 273 -10.45 -14.94 -0.71
N ILE A 274 -11.75 -14.94 -0.93
CA ILE A 274 -12.60 -13.75 -0.77
C ILE A 274 -13.48 -14.03 0.45
N ALA A 275 -13.19 -13.34 1.55
CA ALA A 275 -13.82 -13.63 2.84
C ALA A 275 -15.30 -13.22 2.87
N SER A 276 -16.00 -13.70 3.91
CA SER A 276 -17.43 -13.46 4.06
C SER A 276 -17.79 -11.99 3.97
N ARG A 277 -18.89 -11.69 3.25
CA ARG A 277 -19.43 -10.34 3.07
C ARG A 277 -18.44 -9.32 2.47
N ALA A 278 -17.40 -9.75 1.77
CA ALA A 278 -16.38 -8.82 1.26
C ALA A 278 -16.96 -7.69 0.40
N PHE A 279 -17.98 -7.95 -0.41
CA PHE A 279 -18.71 -6.98 -1.24
C PHE A 279 -20.21 -6.91 -0.90
N TYR A 280 -20.55 -7.16 0.36
CA TYR A 280 -21.92 -7.20 0.84
C TYR A 280 -22.60 -5.82 0.73
N TYR A 281 -23.82 -5.78 0.18
CA TYR A 281 -24.61 -4.55 0.03
C TYR A 281 -23.86 -3.40 -0.68
N CYS A 282 -23.15 -3.67 -1.79
CA CYS A 282 -22.58 -2.64 -2.66
C CYS A 282 -23.68 -2.09 -3.59
N PRO A 283 -24.28 -0.93 -3.30
CA PRO A 283 -25.52 -0.48 -3.96
C PRO A 283 -25.31 -0.07 -5.42
N GLU A 284 -24.08 0.28 -5.78
CA GLU A 284 -23.73 0.77 -7.12
C GLU A 284 -23.05 -0.30 -8.00
N LEU A 285 -22.69 -1.47 -7.45
CA LEU A 285 -21.94 -2.51 -8.15
C LEU A 285 -22.76 -3.08 -9.32
N THR A 286 -22.24 -2.93 -10.54
CA THR A 286 -22.86 -3.41 -11.78
C THR A 286 -22.16 -4.61 -12.39
N GLU A 287 -20.83 -4.72 -12.16
CA GLU A 287 -19.99 -5.67 -12.86
C GLU A 287 -18.84 -6.18 -11.99
N VAL A 288 -18.63 -7.48 -12.03
CA VAL A 288 -17.44 -8.17 -11.47
C VAL A 288 -16.81 -8.96 -12.60
N THR A 289 -15.59 -8.59 -12.98
CA THR A 289 -14.80 -9.25 -14.03
C THR A 289 -13.52 -9.84 -13.47
N THR A 290 -12.90 -10.72 -14.24
CA THR A 290 -11.65 -11.37 -13.85
C THR A 290 -10.53 -11.10 -14.85
N TYR A 291 -9.28 -11.21 -14.41
CA TYR A 291 -8.14 -10.97 -15.28
C TYR A 291 -6.88 -11.72 -14.80
N GLY A 292 -5.85 -11.72 -15.65
CA GLY A 292 -4.57 -12.32 -15.35
C GLY A 292 -4.55 -13.85 -15.40
N PRO A 293 -3.39 -14.46 -15.20
CA PRO A 293 -3.23 -15.90 -15.26
C PRO A 293 -3.83 -16.60 -14.02
N THR A 294 -4.26 -17.84 -14.20
CA THR A 294 -4.57 -18.73 -13.10
C THR A 294 -3.26 -19.27 -12.54
N SER A 295 -2.88 -18.86 -11.35
CA SER A 295 -1.60 -19.24 -10.73
C SER A 295 -1.75 -20.08 -9.46
N ASN A 296 -2.93 -20.65 -9.23
CA ASN A 296 -3.24 -21.29 -7.96
C ASN A 296 -3.96 -22.62 -8.13
N ASP A 297 -3.35 -23.70 -7.58
CA ASP A 297 -3.95 -25.03 -7.49
C ASP A 297 -4.45 -25.34 -6.06
N ASP A 298 -4.73 -24.32 -5.25
CA ASP A 298 -5.26 -24.49 -3.90
C ASP A 298 -6.67 -25.13 -3.96
N PRO A 299 -6.85 -26.36 -3.47
CA PRO A 299 -8.15 -27.03 -3.52
C PRO A 299 -9.20 -26.38 -2.62
N TYR A 300 -8.80 -25.49 -1.72
CA TYR A 300 -9.66 -24.77 -0.79
C TYR A 300 -9.91 -23.32 -1.19
N ALA A 301 -9.46 -22.91 -2.37
CA ALA A 301 -9.71 -21.56 -2.85
C ALA A 301 -11.21 -21.26 -2.88
N THR A 302 -11.64 -20.20 -2.21
CA THR A 302 -13.04 -19.98 -1.90
C THR A 302 -13.49 -18.53 -2.02
N ILE A 303 -14.73 -18.36 -2.47
CA ILE A 303 -15.53 -17.18 -2.19
C ILE A 303 -16.44 -17.55 -1.02
N GLN A 304 -16.27 -16.92 0.12
CA GLN A 304 -16.99 -17.26 1.34
C GLN A 304 -18.45 -16.76 1.34
N ALA A 305 -19.13 -16.91 2.50
CA ALA A 305 -20.56 -16.65 2.60
C ALA A 305 -20.95 -15.18 2.38
N TYR A 306 -22.07 -14.96 1.68
CA TYR A 306 -22.73 -13.65 1.47
C TYR A 306 -21.85 -12.60 0.77
N CYS A 307 -20.85 -13.07 0.02
CA CYS A 307 -19.76 -12.22 -0.44
C CYS A 307 -20.24 -11.07 -1.35
N PHE A 308 -21.19 -11.33 -2.25
CA PHE A 308 -21.79 -10.35 -3.16
C PHE A 308 -23.31 -10.23 -2.95
N GLU A 309 -23.83 -10.63 -1.78
CA GLU A 309 -25.27 -10.54 -1.49
C GLU A 309 -25.71 -9.07 -1.43
N GLY A 310 -26.91 -8.81 -1.98
CA GLY A 310 -27.57 -7.51 -1.87
C GLY A 310 -26.94 -6.40 -2.72
N CYS A 311 -26.39 -6.71 -3.88
CA CYS A 311 -25.90 -5.75 -4.87
C CYS A 311 -26.96 -5.53 -5.96
N PRO A 312 -27.94 -4.64 -5.79
CA PRO A 312 -29.18 -4.60 -6.60
C PRO A 312 -28.97 -4.17 -8.05
N LYS A 313 -27.80 -3.62 -8.37
CA LYS A 313 -27.43 -3.20 -9.74
C LYS A 313 -26.57 -4.22 -10.47
N LEU A 314 -26.08 -5.26 -9.79
CA LEU A 314 -25.20 -6.26 -10.38
C LEU A 314 -25.90 -7.00 -11.53
N THR A 315 -25.30 -6.95 -12.73
CA THR A 315 -25.80 -7.60 -13.95
C THR A 315 -24.84 -8.64 -14.49
N HIS A 316 -23.54 -8.46 -14.28
CA HIS A 316 -22.47 -9.34 -14.76
C HIS A 316 -21.58 -9.79 -13.63
N PHE A 317 -21.35 -11.11 -13.55
CA PHE A 317 -20.52 -11.71 -12.51
C PHE A 317 -19.66 -12.85 -13.07
N GLU A 318 -18.35 -12.69 -13.00
CA GLU A 318 -17.39 -13.73 -13.35
C GLU A 318 -16.78 -14.33 -12.07
N ILE A 319 -16.64 -15.64 -12.06
CA ILE A 319 -15.98 -16.39 -10.99
C ILE A 319 -14.50 -16.52 -11.35
N PRO A 320 -13.54 -16.07 -10.50
CA PRO A 320 -12.12 -16.24 -10.75
C PRO A 320 -11.75 -17.73 -10.95
N GLN A 321 -10.89 -18.01 -11.90
CA GLN A 321 -10.54 -19.37 -12.34
C GLN A 321 -9.88 -20.23 -11.25
N SER A 322 -9.25 -19.62 -10.24
CA SER A 322 -8.69 -20.35 -9.10
C SER A 322 -9.74 -20.90 -8.14
N ILE A 323 -10.96 -20.37 -8.14
CA ILE A 323 -11.97 -20.69 -7.11
C ILE A 323 -12.50 -22.10 -7.30
N ARG A 324 -12.57 -22.82 -6.16
CA ARG A 324 -13.06 -24.20 -6.05
C ARG A 324 -14.38 -24.29 -5.29
N ILE A 325 -14.59 -23.38 -4.34
CA ILE A 325 -15.73 -23.42 -3.41
C ILE A 325 -16.52 -22.12 -3.51
N LEU A 326 -17.79 -22.22 -3.82
CA LEU A 326 -18.75 -21.11 -3.80
C LEU A 326 -19.52 -21.12 -2.47
N GLY A 327 -19.41 -20.03 -1.72
CA GLY A 327 -19.97 -19.90 -0.38
C GLY A 327 -21.49 -19.74 -0.34
N GLN A 328 -22.04 -19.88 0.86
CA GLN A 328 -23.47 -19.68 1.12
C GLN A 328 -23.89 -18.25 0.73
N GLY A 329 -25.06 -18.12 0.08
CA GLY A 329 -25.64 -16.82 -0.24
C GLY A 329 -24.76 -15.93 -1.15
N LEU A 330 -23.86 -16.51 -1.92
CA LEU A 330 -22.84 -15.80 -2.71
C LEU A 330 -23.40 -14.60 -3.49
N LEU A 331 -24.47 -14.81 -4.24
CA LEU A 331 -25.14 -13.80 -5.08
C LEU A 331 -26.57 -13.48 -4.58
N GLY A 332 -26.90 -13.82 -3.35
CA GLY A 332 -28.25 -13.68 -2.83
C GLY A 332 -28.88 -12.31 -3.08
N GLY A 333 -30.13 -12.28 -3.58
CA GLY A 333 -30.87 -11.04 -3.81
C GLY A 333 -30.52 -10.25 -5.07
N ASN A 334 -29.57 -10.68 -5.90
CA ASN A 334 -29.13 -9.97 -7.10
C ASN A 334 -30.02 -10.29 -8.30
N ARG A 335 -31.21 -9.72 -8.35
CA ARG A 335 -32.26 -10.04 -9.35
C ARG A 335 -31.93 -9.67 -10.80
N LYS A 336 -30.89 -8.86 -11.04
CA LYS A 336 -30.46 -8.47 -12.37
C LYS A 336 -29.41 -9.39 -12.98
N VAL A 337 -28.81 -10.29 -12.22
CA VAL A 337 -27.94 -11.35 -12.72
C VAL A 337 -28.82 -12.40 -13.35
N THR A 338 -28.84 -12.51 -14.69
CA THR A 338 -29.71 -13.41 -15.45
C THR A 338 -28.99 -14.62 -16.02
N GLN A 339 -27.66 -14.57 -16.10
CA GLN A 339 -26.80 -15.65 -16.59
C GLN A 339 -25.63 -15.83 -15.66
N LEU A 340 -25.14 -17.07 -15.53
CA LEU A 340 -23.97 -17.40 -14.73
C LEU A 340 -23.16 -18.50 -15.43
N THR A 341 -21.85 -18.31 -15.53
CA THR A 341 -20.92 -19.38 -15.92
C THR A 341 -20.20 -19.87 -14.65
N ILE A 342 -20.27 -21.19 -14.43
CA ILE A 342 -19.54 -21.89 -13.37
C ILE A 342 -18.33 -22.56 -14.02
N PRO A 343 -17.09 -22.10 -13.73
CA PRO A 343 -15.86 -22.65 -14.30
C PRO A 343 -15.67 -24.13 -13.99
N GLU A 344 -14.91 -24.82 -14.84
CA GLU A 344 -14.65 -26.27 -14.71
C GLU A 344 -14.00 -26.68 -13.37
N HIS A 345 -13.29 -25.74 -12.73
CA HIS A 345 -12.56 -26.00 -11.51
C HIS A 345 -13.41 -25.89 -10.23
N VAL A 346 -14.63 -25.42 -10.33
CA VAL A 346 -15.54 -25.37 -9.17
C VAL A 346 -15.95 -26.79 -8.78
N THR A 347 -15.64 -27.16 -7.55
CA THR A 347 -15.91 -28.51 -7.00
C THR A 347 -17.06 -28.52 -6.00
N GLN A 348 -17.41 -27.35 -5.44
CA GLN A 348 -18.41 -27.25 -4.39
C GLN A 348 -19.25 -25.96 -4.51
N ILE A 349 -20.56 -26.12 -4.35
CA ILE A 349 -21.52 -25.01 -4.27
C ILE A 349 -22.28 -25.16 -2.95
N ASN A 350 -22.18 -24.15 -2.09
CA ASN A 350 -22.82 -24.19 -0.78
C ASN A 350 -24.27 -23.70 -0.80
N PHE A 351 -24.95 -23.91 0.33
CA PHE A 351 -26.35 -23.61 0.54
C PHE A 351 -26.74 -22.19 0.09
N SER A 352 -27.85 -22.07 -0.64
CA SER A 352 -28.42 -20.78 -1.07
C SER A 352 -27.48 -19.86 -1.86
N ALA A 353 -26.43 -20.39 -2.50
CA ALA A 353 -25.41 -19.58 -3.19
C ALA A 353 -26.02 -18.55 -4.17
N PHE A 354 -27.11 -18.89 -4.85
CA PHE A 354 -27.76 -18.05 -5.86
C PHE A 354 -29.23 -17.73 -5.51
N ASN A 355 -29.58 -17.80 -4.23
CA ASN A 355 -30.94 -17.57 -3.77
C ASN A 355 -31.44 -16.18 -4.15
N ASN A 356 -32.68 -16.10 -4.59
CA ASN A 356 -33.36 -14.84 -4.91
C ASN A 356 -32.63 -13.99 -5.99
N THR A 357 -31.90 -14.64 -6.90
CA THR A 357 -31.32 -14.03 -8.11
C THR A 357 -32.31 -14.02 -9.27
N GLY A 358 -31.92 -13.35 -10.36
CA GLY A 358 -32.68 -13.40 -11.64
C GLY A 358 -32.17 -14.44 -12.63
N ILE A 359 -31.31 -15.38 -12.21
CA ILE A 359 -30.63 -16.33 -13.09
C ILE A 359 -31.63 -17.22 -13.81
N LYS A 360 -31.62 -17.19 -15.15
CA LYS A 360 -32.41 -18.01 -16.05
C LYS A 360 -31.58 -19.09 -16.74
N GLU A 361 -30.30 -18.80 -16.94
CA GLU A 361 -29.37 -19.68 -17.63
C GLU A 361 -28.08 -19.84 -16.82
N VAL A 362 -27.69 -21.10 -16.64
CA VAL A 362 -26.39 -21.46 -16.05
C VAL A 362 -25.62 -22.30 -17.06
N LYS A 363 -24.37 -21.90 -17.32
CA LYS A 363 -23.40 -22.73 -18.03
C LYS A 363 -22.43 -23.32 -17.01
N VAL A 364 -22.30 -24.64 -16.96
CA VAL A 364 -21.29 -25.32 -16.13
C VAL A 364 -20.27 -25.92 -17.09
N GLU A 365 -18.99 -25.50 -16.92
CA GLU A 365 -17.91 -25.89 -17.83
C GLU A 365 -17.27 -27.24 -17.43
N GLY A 366 -17.46 -27.66 -16.18
CA GLY A 366 -16.88 -28.90 -15.64
C GLY A 366 -17.58 -30.16 -16.14
N GLY A 367 -16.79 -31.18 -16.53
CA GLY A 367 -17.30 -32.52 -16.87
C GLY A 367 -17.69 -33.35 -15.64
N THR A 368 -17.43 -32.88 -14.43
CA THR A 368 -17.85 -33.51 -13.17
C THR A 368 -18.76 -32.54 -12.43
N PRO A 369 -19.97 -32.97 -12.03
CA PRO A 369 -20.87 -32.09 -11.27
C PRO A 369 -20.22 -31.61 -9.96
N PRO A 370 -20.20 -30.32 -9.67
CA PRO A 370 -19.83 -29.83 -8.35
C PRO A 370 -20.68 -30.47 -7.25
N GLN A 371 -20.07 -30.77 -6.09
CA GLN A 371 -20.80 -31.22 -4.93
C GLN A 371 -21.73 -30.11 -4.45
N VAL A 372 -22.96 -30.47 -4.19
CA VAL A 372 -24.01 -29.58 -3.73
C VAL A 372 -24.47 -30.07 -2.37
N PHE A 373 -24.31 -29.29 -1.30
CA PHE A 373 -24.73 -29.69 0.04
C PHE A 373 -26.25 -29.63 0.22
N GLU A 374 -26.80 -30.51 1.06
CA GLU A 374 -28.21 -30.77 1.24
C GLU A 374 -29.08 -29.50 1.25
N LYS A 375 -30.17 -29.53 0.47
CA LYS A 375 -31.13 -28.45 0.26
C LYS A 375 -30.58 -27.19 -0.42
N VAL A 376 -29.80 -27.35 -1.45
CA VAL A 376 -29.46 -26.30 -2.42
C VAL A 376 -30.73 -25.68 -3.09
N TRP A 377 -31.87 -26.24 -2.76
CA TRP A 377 -33.20 -25.93 -3.29
C TRP A 377 -33.62 -24.47 -3.12
N TYR A 378 -32.92 -23.73 -2.33
CA TYR A 378 -32.93 -22.28 -2.38
C TYR A 378 -31.70 -21.74 -3.15
N GLY A 379 -30.99 -22.62 -3.92
CA GLY A 379 -29.76 -22.26 -4.60
C GLY A 379 -29.94 -21.55 -5.92
N PHE A 380 -30.72 -22.14 -6.80
CA PHE A 380 -31.14 -21.49 -8.04
C PHE A 380 -32.58 -20.99 -7.91
N PRO A 381 -32.94 -19.90 -8.62
CA PRO A 381 -34.35 -19.47 -8.69
C PRO A 381 -35.25 -20.58 -9.20
N ASP A 382 -36.48 -20.67 -8.68
CA ASP A 382 -37.48 -21.66 -9.11
C ASP A 382 -37.78 -21.59 -10.62
N ASP A 383 -37.57 -20.44 -11.21
CA ASP A 383 -37.82 -20.12 -12.60
C ASP A 383 -36.58 -20.19 -13.51
N ILE A 384 -35.51 -20.87 -13.09
CA ILE A 384 -34.37 -21.20 -13.97
C ILE A 384 -34.88 -22.00 -15.20
N THR A 385 -34.43 -21.63 -16.38
CA THR A 385 -34.92 -22.20 -17.63
C THR A 385 -33.98 -23.26 -18.20
N VAL A 386 -32.66 -23.08 -18.09
CA VAL A 386 -31.68 -23.98 -18.68
C VAL A 386 -30.38 -24.06 -17.88
N ILE A 387 -29.85 -25.27 -17.79
CA ILE A 387 -28.50 -25.56 -17.25
C ILE A 387 -27.74 -26.27 -18.36
N ARG A 388 -26.74 -25.59 -18.92
CA ARG A 388 -25.87 -26.14 -19.96
C ARG A 388 -24.67 -26.81 -19.33
N VAL A 389 -24.43 -28.06 -19.72
CA VAL A 389 -23.27 -28.87 -19.25
C VAL A 389 -22.57 -29.49 -20.46
N PRO A 390 -21.30 -29.92 -20.37
CA PRO A 390 -20.64 -30.65 -21.45
C PRO A 390 -21.47 -31.85 -21.92
N ALA A 391 -21.60 -32.03 -23.24
CA ALA A 391 -22.51 -33.02 -23.83
C ALA A 391 -22.28 -34.44 -23.30
N GLU A 392 -21.02 -34.83 -23.11
CA GLU A 392 -20.61 -36.12 -22.57
C GLU A 392 -20.90 -36.31 -21.06
N SER A 393 -21.28 -35.25 -20.38
CA SER A 393 -21.52 -35.25 -18.93
C SER A 393 -22.98 -35.14 -18.51
N ILE A 394 -23.91 -35.03 -19.48
CA ILE A 394 -25.34 -34.84 -19.22
C ILE A 394 -25.88 -35.86 -18.22
N GLU A 395 -25.61 -37.17 -18.43
CA GLU A 395 -26.14 -38.22 -17.57
C GLU A 395 -25.51 -38.21 -16.18
N LYS A 396 -24.25 -37.77 -16.07
CA LYS A 396 -23.60 -37.56 -14.74
C LYS A 396 -24.34 -36.47 -13.96
N TYR A 397 -24.65 -35.34 -14.60
CA TYR A 397 -25.39 -34.25 -13.97
C TYR A 397 -26.80 -34.64 -13.59
N LYS A 398 -27.55 -35.34 -14.48
CA LYS A 398 -28.93 -35.77 -14.23
C LYS A 398 -29.05 -36.73 -13.04
N THR A 399 -27.98 -37.49 -12.73
CA THR A 399 -27.97 -38.49 -11.65
C THR A 399 -27.26 -38.02 -10.39
N ALA A 400 -26.49 -36.91 -10.46
CA ALA A 400 -25.74 -36.41 -9.33
C ALA A 400 -26.64 -35.86 -8.20
N PRO A 401 -26.33 -36.14 -6.93
CA PRO A 401 -27.06 -35.55 -5.81
C PRO A 401 -27.14 -34.06 -5.90
N GLY A 402 -28.32 -33.49 -5.73
CA GLY A 402 -28.55 -32.07 -5.81
C GLY A 402 -28.78 -31.50 -7.23
N TRP A 403 -28.34 -32.18 -8.28
CA TRP A 403 -28.56 -31.79 -9.68
C TRP A 403 -29.78 -32.51 -10.30
N GLN A 404 -30.12 -33.67 -9.78
CA GLN A 404 -31.21 -34.54 -10.32
C GLN A 404 -32.57 -33.84 -10.37
N GLU A 405 -32.81 -32.81 -9.56
CA GLU A 405 -34.09 -32.09 -9.57
C GLU A 405 -34.20 -31.12 -10.76
N TYR A 406 -33.07 -30.82 -11.43
CA TYR A 406 -33.03 -30.01 -12.63
C TYR A 406 -32.96 -30.86 -13.91
N THR A 407 -33.19 -32.18 -13.83
CA THR A 407 -33.07 -33.13 -14.95
C THR A 407 -33.71 -32.60 -16.22
N ASN A 408 -34.87 -31.99 -16.12
CA ASN A 408 -35.62 -31.46 -17.27
C ASN A 408 -35.05 -30.16 -17.86
N LYS A 409 -34.11 -29.54 -17.17
CA LYS A 409 -33.48 -28.26 -17.54
C LYS A 409 -32.02 -28.43 -17.99
N ILE A 410 -31.45 -29.64 -17.78
CA ILE A 410 -30.07 -29.95 -18.14
C ILE A 410 -29.99 -30.28 -19.64
N GLN A 411 -29.17 -29.55 -20.37
CA GLN A 411 -28.95 -29.66 -21.81
C GLN A 411 -27.44 -29.61 -22.12
N ALA A 412 -27.08 -30.04 -23.33
CA ALA A 412 -25.74 -29.88 -23.86
C ALA A 412 -25.39 -28.38 -24.03
N SER A 413 -24.13 -28.02 -23.71
CA SER A 413 -23.57 -26.69 -23.98
C SER A 413 -23.13 -26.55 -25.44
#